data_66ea21c626dc98bd7b5608643dfcd391
#
_entry.id   66ea21c626dc98bd7b5608643dfcd391
#
_cell.length_a   1.000
_cell.length_b   1.000
_cell.length_c   1.000
_cell.angle_alpha   90.00
_cell.angle_beta   90.00
_cell.angle_gamma   90.00
#
_symmetry.space_group_name_H-M   'P 1'
#
loop_
_entity.id
_entity.type
_entity.pdbx_description
1 polymer ?
#
loop_
_entity_poly.entity_id
_entity_poly.type
_entity_poly.pdbx_seq_one_letter_code
_entity_poly.pdbx_strand_id
1 'polypeptide(L)'
;DFYQCALAFGRFQKVLNDFPAESLHEIIPDFHNTPKRYADFLSSVREDRSGRAHLAENEIEFIKARKDFYSVLFENYGAGKLPLRVSHNDTKCNNVLLDNTTRKALCVIDLDTIMPGFSVTDFGDAIRFGASTAAEDEKDLSKVKLDMEKFRVYTKGFLDGCGGLLSDSEIMLLPEGAKMMTAEC
;
A
#
# COMPACT_ATOMS: atom_id res chain seq x y z
N ASP A 1 18.17 7.28 -3.11
CA ASP A 1 16.86 7.84 -3.50
C ASP A 1 15.73 7.18 -2.72
N PHE A 2 15.61 5.85 -2.68
CA PHE A 2 14.50 5.11 -2.08
C PHE A 2 14.28 5.45 -0.58
N TYR A 3 15.37 5.58 0.19
CA TYR A 3 15.32 6.10 1.56
C TYR A 3 14.71 7.52 1.63
N GLN A 4 15.07 8.40 0.69
CA GLN A 4 14.57 9.77 0.67
C GLN A 4 13.08 9.84 0.32
N CYS A 5 12.61 8.98 -0.59
CA CYS A 5 11.18 8.84 -0.87
C CYS A 5 10.43 8.37 0.37
N ALA A 6 10.94 7.33 1.05
CA ALA A 6 10.36 6.83 2.28
C ALA A 6 10.30 7.92 3.39
N LEU A 7 11.39 8.67 3.56
CA LEU A 7 11.48 9.78 4.51
C LEU A 7 10.42 10.87 4.21
N ALA A 8 10.18 11.16 2.92
CA ALA A 8 9.19 12.13 2.50
C ALA A 8 7.76 11.67 2.85
N PHE A 9 7.40 10.42 2.52
CA PHE A 9 6.09 9.89 2.87
C PHE A 9 5.89 9.73 4.37
N GLY A 10 6.93 9.32 5.12
CA GLY A 10 6.84 9.32 6.58
C GLY A 10 6.62 10.72 7.17
N ARG A 11 7.29 11.75 6.62
CA ARG A 11 7.06 13.15 7.01
C ARG A 11 5.68 13.64 6.63
N PHE A 12 5.15 13.22 5.48
CA PHE A 12 3.78 13.49 5.06
C PHE A 12 2.79 13.00 6.12
N GLN A 13 2.90 11.75 6.56
CA GLN A 13 2.09 11.20 7.64
C GLN A 13 2.20 12.03 8.93
N LYS A 14 3.43 12.42 9.28
CA LYS A 14 3.68 13.20 10.51
C LYS A 14 3.07 14.59 10.46
N VAL A 15 3.24 15.31 9.36
CA VAL A 15 2.76 16.69 9.20
C VAL A 15 1.23 16.76 9.22
N LEU A 16 0.56 15.72 8.70
CA LEU A 16 -0.91 15.65 8.62
C LEU A 16 -1.56 14.89 9.79
N ASN A 17 -0.76 14.51 10.80
CA ASN A 17 -1.29 13.71 11.92
C ASN A 17 -2.42 14.39 12.69
N ASP A 18 -2.38 15.72 12.83
CA ASP A 18 -3.38 16.48 13.58
C ASP A 18 -4.62 16.81 12.74
N PHE A 19 -4.60 16.47 11.46
CA PHE A 19 -5.76 16.67 10.59
C PHE A 19 -6.77 15.54 10.81
N PRO A 20 -8.08 15.87 11.01
CA PRO A 20 -9.11 14.85 11.22
C PRO A 20 -9.39 14.11 9.89
N ALA A 21 -8.78 12.94 9.72
CA ALA A 21 -8.85 12.17 8.48
C ALA A 21 -10.29 11.90 8.03
N GLU A 22 -11.20 11.66 8.98
CA GLU A 22 -12.62 11.40 8.73
C GLU A 22 -13.36 12.59 8.09
N SER A 23 -12.77 13.80 8.11
CA SER A 23 -13.34 14.97 7.46
C SER A 23 -13.04 15.05 5.96
N LEU A 24 -12.11 14.23 5.47
CA LEU A 24 -11.81 14.15 4.04
C LEU A 24 -12.92 13.41 3.28
N HIS A 25 -13.12 13.82 2.04
CA HIS A 25 -14.02 13.11 1.14
C HIS A 25 -13.33 11.89 0.54
N GLU A 26 -14.06 10.78 0.43
CA GLU A 26 -13.65 9.67 -0.40
C GLU A 26 -13.85 10.04 -1.88
N ILE A 27 -12.77 10.43 -2.54
CA ILE A 27 -12.79 10.82 -3.96
C ILE A 27 -13.01 9.57 -4.83
N ILE A 28 -12.42 8.45 -4.42
CA ILE A 28 -12.59 7.14 -5.06
C ILE A 28 -13.18 6.19 -4.00
N PRO A 29 -14.51 5.98 -4.02
CA PRO A 29 -15.14 5.10 -3.03
C PRO A 29 -14.53 3.70 -3.02
N ASP A 30 -14.29 3.16 -1.83
CA ASP A 30 -13.73 1.81 -1.62
C ASP A 30 -12.34 1.60 -2.26
N PHE A 31 -11.51 2.64 -2.40
CA PHE A 31 -10.26 2.59 -3.17
C PHE A 31 -9.34 1.43 -2.74
N HIS A 32 -9.05 1.31 -1.44
CA HIS A 32 -8.27 0.21 -0.87
C HIS A 32 -9.11 -0.66 0.08
N ASN A 33 -10.41 -0.79 -0.21
CA ASN A 33 -11.29 -1.69 0.53
C ASN A 33 -11.10 -3.14 0.04
N THR A 34 -10.01 -3.77 0.48
CA THR A 34 -9.65 -5.12 0.04
C THR A 34 -10.66 -6.20 0.39
N PRO A 35 -11.37 -6.17 1.55
CA PRO A 35 -12.47 -7.11 1.79
C PRO A 35 -13.58 -7.01 0.73
N LYS A 36 -13.95 -5.78 0.37
CA LYS A 36 -14.96 -5.56 -0.68
C LYS A 36 -14.46 -6.02 -2.05
N ARG A 37 -13.23 -5.67 -2.41
CA ARG A 37 -12.61 -6.12 -3.68
C ARG A 37 -12.57 -7.64 -3.77
N TYR A 38 -12.26 -8.33 -2.67
CA TYR A 38 -12.30 -9.79 -2.64
C TYR A 38 -13.72 -10.34 -2.82
N ALA A 39 -14.73 -9.73 -2.20
CA ALA A 39 -16.13 -10.12 -2.38
C ALA A 39 -16.59 -9.90 -3.84
N ASP A 40 -16.22 -8.77 -4.45
CA ASP A 40 -16.52 -8.46 -5.85
C ASP A 40 -15.82 -9.43 -6.81
N PHE A 41 -14.57 -9.81 -6.50
CA PHE A 41 -13.84 -10.86 -7.23
C PHE A 41 -14.59 -12.19 -7.18
N LEU A 42 -15.00 -12.66 -6.00
CA LEU A 42 -15.76 -13.91 -5.87
C LEU A 42 -17.09 -13.87 -6.64
N SER A 43 -17.77 -12.72 -6.65
CA SER A 43 -18.99 -12.54 -7.42
C SER A 43 -18.71 -12.63 -8.93
N SER A 44 -17.65 -11.96 -9.39
CA SER A 44 -17.24 -11.96 -10.80
C SER A 44 -16.88 -13.37 -11.29
N VAL A 45 -16.14 -14.14 -10.45
CA VAL A 45 -15.80 -15.53 -10.76
C VAL A 45 -17.06 -16.40 -10.86
N ARG A 46 -18.02 -16.24 -9.93
CA ARG A 46 -19.27 -17.00 -9.93
C ARG A 46 -20.16 -16.66 -11.12
N GLU A 47 -20.24 -15.40 -11.49
CA GLU A 47 -21.06 -14.94 -12.62
C GLU A 47 -20.47 -15.33 -13.97
N ASP A 48 -19.17 -15.38 -14.07
CA ASP A 48 -18.40 -15.72 -15.28
C ASP A 48 -19.01 -15.17 -16.59
N ARG A 49 -19.37 -13.89 -16.61
CA ARG A 49 -20.11 -13.25 -17.72
C ARG A 49 -19.44 -13.41 -19.08
N SER A 50 -18.14 -13.61 -19.10
CA SER A 50 -17.36 -13.79 -20.33
C SER A 50 -17.10 -15.26 -20.67
N GLY A 51 -17.46 -16.21 -19.79
CA GLY A 51 -17.19 -17.65 -19.95
C GLY A 51 -15.69 -17.99 -19.92
N ARG A 52 -14.84 -17.14 -19.29
CA ARG A 52 -13.38 -17.28 -19.30
C ARG A 52 -12.76 -17.64 -17.96
N ALA A 53 -13.55 -17.84 -16.91
CA ALA A 53 -13.01 -18.15 -15.58
C ALA A 53 -12.14 -19.43 -15.60
N HIS A 54 -12.50 -20.39 -16.42
CA HIS A 54 -11.72 -21.63 -16.60
C HIS A 54 -10.29 -21.40 -17.13
N LEU A 55 -10.02 -20.26 -17.81
CA LEU A 55 -8.68 -19.93 -18.31
C LEU A 55 -7.76 -19.36 -17.22
N ALA A 56 -8.32 -18.96 -16.09
CA ALA A 56 -7.61 -18.35 -14.95
C ALA A 56 -7.82 -19.18 -13.65
N GLU A 57 -8.05 -20.46 -13.76
CA GLU A 57 -8.39 -21.31 -12.61
C GLU A 57 -7.28 -21.33 -11.53
N ASN A 58 -6.03 -21.38 -11.97
CA ASN A 58 -4.87 -21.37 -11.06
C ASN A 58 -4.75 -20.05 -10.29
N GLU A 59 -4.95 -18.92 -10.98
CA GLU A 59 -4.92 -17.58 -10.40
C GLU A 59 -6.10 -17.37 -9.44
N ILE A 60 -7.28 -17.85 -9.81
CA ILE A 60 -8.48 -17.81 -8.97
C ILE A 60 -8.24 -18.58 -7.67
N GLU A 61 -7.73 -19.81 -7.74
CA GLU A 61 -7.41 -20.61 -6.54
C GLU A 61 -6.27 -20.00 -5.71
N PHE A 62 -5.28 -19.40 -6.36
CA PHE A 62 -4.20 -18.67 -5.69
C PHE A 62 -4.74 -17.51 -4.84
N ILE A 63 -5.68 -16.72 -5.37
CA ILE A 63 -6.33 -15.62 -4.67
C ILE A 63 -7.20 -16.15 -3.52
N LYS A 64 -8.05 -17.16 -3.78
CA LYS A 64 -8.92 -17.77 -2.77
C LYS A 64 -8.15 -18.35 -1.58
N ALA A 65 -7.01 -18.98 -1.83
CA ALA A 65 -6.16 -19.54 -0.79
C ALA A 65 -5.56 -18.47 0.15
N ARG A 66 -5.64 -17.18 -0.23
CA ARG A 66 -5.12 -16.03 0.53
C ARG A 66 -6.21 -15.13 1.10
N LYS A 67 -7.44 -15.64 1.18
CA LYS A 67 -8.61 -14.86 1.64
C LYS A 67 -8.37 -14.06 2.92
N ASP A 68 -7.63 -14.64 3.87
CA ASP A 68 -7.40 -14.01 5.18
C ASP A 68 -6.50 -12.77 5.10
N PHE A 69 -5.74 -12.58 4.00
CA PHE A 69 -4.92 -11.38 3.80
C PHE A 69 -5.76 -10.14 3.55
N TYR A 70 -6.92 -10.30 2.92
CA TYR A 70 -7.75 -9.18 2.48
C TYR A 70 -8.52 -8.51 3.62
N SER A 71 -8.68 -9.17 4.79
CA SER A 71 -9.41 -8.62 5.93
C SER A 71 -8.53 -8.09 7.06
N VAL A 72 -7.25 -8.48 7.10
CA VAL A 72 -6.34 -8.23 8.23
C VAL A 72 -6.33 -6.77 8.69
N LEU A 73 -6.22 -5.80 7.78
CA LEU A 73 -6.15 -4.39 8.18
C LEU A 73 -7.50 -3.89 8.70
N PHE A 74 -8.60 -4.28 8.07
CA PHE A 74 -9.94 -3.90 8.48
C PHE A 74 -10.36 -4.53 9.82
N GLU A 75 -9.94 -5.76 10.09
CA GLU A 75 -10.11 -6.41 11.39
C GLU A 75 -9.34 -5.68 12.49
N ASN A 76 -8.10 -5.26 12.22
CA ASN A 76 -7.32 -4.48 13.18
C ASN A 76 -7.88 -3.07 13.38
N TYR A 77 -8.43 -2.45 12.32
CA TYR A 77 -9.17 -1.19 12.44
C TYR A 77 -10.41 -1.35 13.32
N GLY A 78 -11.24 -2.37 13.04
CA GLY A 78 -12.42 -2.66 13.86
C GLY A 78 -12.11 -3.02 15.33
N ALA A 79 -10.92 -3.55 15.58
CA ALA A 79 -10.41 -3.81 16.93
C ALA A 79 -9.76 -2.59 17.61
N GLY A 80 -9.74 -1.42 16.97
CA GLY A 80 -9.13 -0.19 17.48
C GLY A 80 -7.60 -0.20 17.53
N LYS A 81 -6.95 -1.12 16.81
CA LYS A 81 -5.48 -1.24 16.77
C LYS A 81 -4.83 -0.47 15.63
N LEU A 82 -5.60 -0.12 14.61
CA LEU A 82 -5.15 0.59 13.43
C LEU A 82 -6.00 1.85 13.25
N PRO A 83 -5.45 3.06 13.43
CA PRO A 83 -6.21 4.29 13.26
C PRO A 83 -6.36 4.66 11.78
N LEU A 84 -7.42 5.40 11.44
CA LEU A 84 -7.47 6.14 10.18
C LEU A 84 -6.51 7.33 10.24
N ARG A 85 -5.85 7.58 9.13
CA ARG A 85 -4.96 8.72 8.91
C ARG A 85 -5.26 9.37 7.57
N VAL A 86 -4.73 10.55 7.36
CA VAL A 86 -4.63 11.11 6.01
C VAL A 86 -3.64 10.29 5.23
N SER A 87 -4.11 9.52 4.25
CA SER A 87 -3.27 8.66 3.41
C SER A 87 -3.11 9.25 2.02
N HIS A 88 -1.94 9.08 1.44
CA HIS A 88 -1.66 9.52 0.08
C HIS A 88 -2.31 8.57 -0.95
N ASN A 89 -2.29 7.26 -0.65
CA ASN A 89 -2.88 6.16 -1.43
C ASN A 89 -2.27 5.92 -2.83
N ASP A 90 -1.17 6.62 -3.18
CA ASP A 90 -0.35 6.34 -4.36
C ASP A 90 1.11 6.72 -4.06
N THR A 91 1.77 5.94 -3.21
CA THR A 91 3.07 6.27 -2.63
C THR A 91 4.26 5.80 -3.46
N LYS A 92 4.10 5.77 -4.78
CA LYS A 92 5.20 5.49 -5.69
C LYS A 92 6.32 6.52 -5.53
N CYS A 93 7.57 6.08 -5.66
CA CYS A 93 8.72 7.01 -5.61
C CYS A 93 8.66 8.11 -6.69
N ASN A 94 7.91 7.89 -7.76
CA ASN A 94 7.67 8.88 -8.81
C ASN A 94 6.89 10.10 -8.30
N ASN A 95 6.16 9.94 -7.19
CA ASN A 95 5.39 11.00 -6.54
C ASN A 95 6.19 11.76 -5.48
N VAL A 96 7.53 11.65 -5.53
CA VAL A 96 8.45 12.45 -4.72
C VAL A 96 9.45 13.17 -5.63
N LEU A 97 9.48 14.49 -5.56
CA LEU A 97 10.51 15.27 -6.23
C LEU A 97 11.79 15.23 -5.42
N LEU A 98 12.90 14.90 -6.09
CA LEU A 98 14.23 14.89 -5.51
C LEU A 98 15.07 16.02 -6.06
N ASP A 99 15.85 16.67 -5.23
CA ASP A 99 16.87 17.62 -5.65
C ASP A 99 17.94 16.92 -6.50
N ASN A 100 18.20 17.45 -7.70
CA ASN A 100 19.07 16.80 -8.66
C ASN A 100 20.53 16.71 -8.20
N THR A 101 20.97 17.60 -7.32
CA THR A 101 22.36 17.68 -6.84
C THR A 101 22.54 16.90 -5.53
N THR A 102 21.69 17.17 -4.54
CA THR A 102 21.81 16.59 -3.21
C THR A 102 21.08 15.26 -3.07
N ARG A 103 20.21 14.92 -4.00
CA ARG A 103 19.33 13.75 -4.00
C ARG A 103 18.38 13.69 -2.78
N LYS A 104 18.18 14.82 -2.09
CA LYS A 104 17.22 14.91 -0.99
C LYS A 104 15.81 15.11 -1.51
N ALA A 105 14.83 14.57 -0.80
CA ALA A 105 13.43 14.80 -1.10
C ALA A 105 13.07 16.28 -0.87
N LEU A 106 12.40 16.87 -1.85
CA LEU A 106 11.90 18.25 -1.84
C LEU A 106 10.44 18.30 -1.41
N CYS A 107 9.58 17.55 -2.11
CA CYS A 107 8.15 17.49 -1.80
C CYS A 107 7.50 16.21 -2.35
N VAL A 108 6.37 15.85 -1.75
CA VAL A 108 5.42 14.87 -2.25
C VAL A 108 4.47 15.58 -3.21
N ILE A 109 4.13 14.92 -4.32
CA ILE A 109 3.25 15.44 -5.38
C ILE A 109 2.16 14.40 -5.70
N ASP A 110 1.26 14.73 -6.62
CA ASP A 110 0.16 13.86 -7.09
C ASP A 110 -0.83 13.54 -5.95
N LEU A 111 -1.47 14.61 -5.46
CA LEU A 111 -2.29 14.57 -4.26
C LEU A 111 -3.76 14.21 -4.52
N ASP A 112 -4.08 13.73 -5.72
CA ASP A 112 -5.46 13.47 -6.18
C ASP A 112 -6.14 12.33 -5.41
N THR A 113 -5.34 11.43 -4.81
CA THR A 113 -5.83 10.26 -4.09
C THR A 113 -5.80 10.41 -2.57
N ILE A 114 -5.59 11.64 -2.06
CA ILE A 114 -5.60 11.87 -0.62
C ILE A 114 -7.00 11.65 -0.06
N MET A 115 -7.13 10.65 0.80
CA MET A 115 -8.37 10.22 1.44
C MET A 115 -8.08 9.66 2.83
N PRO A 116 -9.12 9.40 3.66
CA PRO A 116 -8.93 8.58 4.86
C PRO A 116 -8.40 7.19 4.48
N GLY A 117 -7.39 6.73 5.17
CA GLY A 117 -6.78 5.43 4.92
C GLY A 117 -5.90 4.98 6.07
N PHE A 118 -5.01 4.04 5.80
CA PHE A 118 -4.07 3.53 6.79
C PHE A 118 -2.64 3.85 6.39
N SER A 119 -1.81 4.26 7.36
CA SER A 119 -0.36 4.46 7.13
C SER A 119 0.33 3.23 6.57
N VAL A 120 -0.19 2.05 6.91
CA VAL A 120 0.34 0.76 6.47
C VAL A 120 0.02 0.46 5.00
N THR A 121 -1.05 1.02 4.43
CA THR A 121 -1.33 0.90 2.98
C THR A 121 -0.38 1.78 2.18
N ASP A 122 -0.12 3.01 2.64
CA ASP A 122 0.88 3.89 2.04
C ASP A 122 2.26 3.24 2.03
N PHE A 123 2.68 2.68 3.16
CA PHE A 123 3.93 1.91 3.22
C PHE A 123 3.90 0.72 2.25
N GLY A 124 2.78 -0.01 2.22
CA GLY A 124 2.61 -1.21 1.42
C GLY A 124 2.69 -0.96 -0.08
N ASP A 125 2.06 0.09 -0.57
CA ASP A 125 2.09 0.46 -1.98
C ASP A 125 3.50 0.83 -2.45
N ALA A 126 4.22 1.61 -1.66
CA ALA A 126 5.60 1.96 -1.96
C ALA A 126 6.53 0.73 -1.99
N ILE A 127 6.32 -0.26 -1.10
CA ILE A 127 7.07 -1.51 -1.11
C ILE A 127 6.72 -2.34 -2.33
N ARG A 128 5.44 -2.50 -2.65
CA ARG A 128 4.97 -3.23 -3.83
C ARG A 128 5.65 -2.72 -5.10
N PHE A 129 5.64 -1.41 -5.29
CA PHE A 129 6.21 -0.78 -6.48
C PHE A 129 7.74 -0.75 -6.45
N GLY A 130 8.34 -0.27 -5.35
CA GLY A 130 9.76 0.08 -5.32
C GLY A 130 10.71 -1.03 -4.87
N ALA A 131 10.23 -2.00 -4.10
CA ALA A 131 11.07 -3.12 -3.62
C ALA A 131 10.92 -4.39 -4.47
N SER A 132 10.24 -4.32 -5.62
CA SER A 132 10.28 -5.38 -6.62
C SER A 132 11.65 -5.43 -7.32
N THR A 133 12.10 -6.64 -7.67
CA THR A 133 13.30 -6.86 -8.50
C THR A 133 13.02 -6.75 -9.99
N ALA A 134 11.77 -6.72 -10.39
CA ALA A 134 11.31 -6.69 -11.77
C ALA A 134 10.41 -5.47 -12.03
N ALA A 135 10.21 -5.15 -13.30
CA ALA A 135 9.24 -4.15 -13.74
C ALA A 135 7.80 -4.62 -13.40
N GLU A 136 6.88 -3.66 -13.29
CA GLU A 136 5.49 -3.92 -12.90
C GLU A 136 4.75 -4.83 -13.91
N ASP A 137 5.15 -4.81 -15.19
CA ASP A 137 4.58 -5.59 -16.28
C ASP A 137 5.43 -6.82 -16.66
N GLU A 138 6.36 -7.27 -15.79
CA GLU A 138 7.19 -8.45 -16.04
C GLU A 138 6.34 -9.71 -16.14
N LYS A 139 6.44 -10.40 -17.25
CA LYS A 139 5.68 -11.63 -17.54
C LYS A 139 6.32 -12.89 -16.95
N ASP A 140 7.64 -12.86 -16.76
CA ASP A 140 8.39 -13.98 -16.18
C ASP A 140 8.38 -13.86 -14.65
N LEU A 141 7.43 -14.52 -14.02
CA LEU A 141 7.24 -14.49 -12.55
C LEU A 141 8.47 -14.99 -11.78
N SER A 142 9.36 -15.77 -12.40
CA SER A 142 10.59 -16.21 -11.74
C SER A 142 11.57 -15.06 -11.41
N LYS A 143 11.42 -13.93 -12.12
CA LYS A 143 12.21 -12.70 -11.91
C LYS A 143 11.59 -11.79 -10.86
N VAL A 144 10.30 -11.94 -10.56
CA VAL A 144 9.58 -11.10 -9.62
C VAL A 144 9.85 -11.57 -8.20
N LYS A 145 10.65 -10.79 -7.47
CA LYS A 145 11.02 -11.10 -6.07
C LYS A 145 11.01 -9.82 -5.25
N LEU A 146 10.84 -9.97 -3.95
CA LEU A 146 11.04 -8.88 -3.00
C LEU A 146 12.54 -8.67 -2.77
N ASP A 147 13.02 -7.46 -3.04
CA ASP A 147 14.37 -7.01 -2.67
C ASP A 147 14.37 -6.62 -1.18
N MET A 148 14.93 -7.51 -0.34
CA MET A 148 14.95 -7.32 1.10
C MET A 148 15.82 -6.14 1.56
N GLU A 149 16.83 -5.75 0.78
CA GLU A 149 17.64 -4.56 1.09
C GLU A 149 16.83 -3.29 0.84
N LYS A 150 16.14 -3.20 -0.29
CA LYS A 150 15.21 -2.10 -0.55
C LYS A 150 14.11 -2.04 0.49
N PHE A 151 13.52 -3.18 0.86
CA PHE A 151 12.51 -3.24 1.93
C PHE A 151 13.05 -2.62 3.23
N ARG A 152 14.25 -3.01 3.67
CA ARG A 152 14.87 -2.46 4.90
C ARG A 152 15.16 -0.97 4.79
N VAL A 153 15.70 -0.54 3.65
CA VAL A 153 16.03 0.87 3.40
C VAL A 153 14.77 1.73 3.42
N TYR A 154 13.70 1.27 2.79
CA TYR A 154 12.43 1.99 2.80
C TYR A 154 11.81 2.03 4.20
N THR A 155 11.74 0.87 4.88
CA THR A 155 11.22 0.79 6.25
C THR A 155 11.93 1.76 7.17
N LYS A 156 13.26 1.80 7.11
CA LYS A 156 14.05 2.75 7.90
C LYS A 156 13.68 4.19 7.58
N GLY A 157 13.63 4.57 6.29
CA GLY A 157 13.31 5.94 5.88
C GLY A 157 11.91 6.36 6.29
N PHE A 158 10.92 5.47 6.15
CA PHE A 158 9.53 5.72 6.52
C PHE A 158 9.39 5.94 8.03
N LEU A 159 9.97 5.08 8.85
CA LEU A 159 9.97 5.22 10.32
C LEU A 159 10.71 6.47 10.79
N ASP A 160 11.88 6.78 10.20
CA ASP A 160 12.62 8.00 10.48
C ASP A 160 11.76 9.26 10.14
N GLY A 161 11.02 9.21 9.03
CA GLY A 161 10.12 10.28 8.60
C GLY A 161 8.92 10.45 9.52
N CYS A 162 8.30 9.35 9.93
CA CYS A 162 7.19 9.34 10.90
C CYS A 162 7.63 9.87 12.28
N GLY A 163 8.93 9.71 12.64
CA GLY A 163 9.49 10.29 13.84
C GLY A 163 8.78 9.88 15.13
N GLY A 164 8.41 8.61 15.25
CA GLY A 164 7.73 8.04 16.43
C GLY A 164 6.21 8.26 16.44
N LEU A 165 5.61 8.67 15.33
CA LEU A 165 4.17 8.85 15.21
C LEU A 165 3.40 7.53 15.27
N LEU A 166 3.92 6.50 14.61
CA LEU A 166 3.21 5.22 14.48
C LEU A 166 3.19 4.47 15.81
N SER A 167 2.04 3.88 16.12
CA SER A 167 1.92 2.95 17.24
C SER A 167 2.66 1.63 16.96
N ASP A 168 2.95 0.87 18.01
CA ASP A 168 3.55 -0.47 17.87
C ASP A 168 2.70 -1.37 16.97
N SER A 169 1.37 -1.26 17.06
CA SER A 169 0.45 -2.03 16.21
C SER A 169 0.59 -1.67 14.73
N GLU A 170 0.69 -0.38 14.39
CA GLU A 170 0.93 0.05 13.02
C GLU A 170 2.28 -0.46 12.50
N ILE A 171 3.34 -0.35 13.31
CA ILE A 171 4.67 -0.83 12.93
C ILE A 171 4.65 -2.34 12.66
N MET A 172 4.00 -3.13 13.52
CA MET A 172 3.89 -4.58 13.33
C MET A 172 3.06 -4.97 12.11
N LEU A 173 2.14 -4.10 11.66
CA LEU A 173 1.30 -4.32 10.48
C LEU A 173 1.92 -3.83 9.17
N LEU A 174 3.06 -3.14 9.17
CA LEU A 174 3.72 -2.69 7.93
C LEU A 174 3.96 -3.83 6.91
N PRO A 175 4.47 -5.02 7.33
CA PRO A 175 4.62 -6.14 6.39
C PRO A 175 3.27 -6.66 5.84
N GLU A 176 2.21 -6.62 6.65
CA GLU A 176 0.87 -7.03 6.19
C GLU A 176 0.30 -6.03 5.19
N GLY A 177 0.54 -4.72 5.38
CA GLY A 177 0.22 -3.70 4.38
C GLY A 177 0.90 -4.00 3.03
N ALA A 178 2.18 -4.34 3.04
CA ALA A 178 2.92 -4.69 1.82
C ALA A 178 2.34 -5.95 1.13
N LYS A 179 1.99 -6.99 1.88
CA LYS A 179 1.36 -8.19 1.34
C LYS A 179 -0.02 -7.88 0.76
N MET A 180 -0.83 -7.11 1.50
CA MET A 180 -2.18 -6.76 1.07
C MET A 180 -2.15 -5.94 -0.21
N MET A 181 -1.32 -4.89 -0.29
CA MET A 181 -1.21 -4.06 -1.49
C MET A 181 -0.70 -4.85 -2.69
N THR A 182 0.21 -5.81 -2.48
CA THR A 182 0.66 -6.72 -3.55
C THR A 182 -0.45 -7.67 -4.00
N ALA A 183 -1.33 -8.10 -3.10
CA ALA A 183 -2.42 -9.00 -3.44
C ALA A 183 -3.63 -8.28 -4.06
N GLU A 184 -3.78 -6.97 -3.82
CA GLU A 184 -4.83 -6.12 -4.37
C GLU A 184 -4.56 -5.75 -5.83
N CYS A 185 -3.31 -5.49 -6.18
CA CYS A 185 -2.86 -5.06 -7.52
C CYS A 185 -2.47 -6.23 -8.41
#